data_786f609efc02df6f8766cab208cf9807
#
_entry.id   786f609efc02df6f8766cab208cf9807
#
_cell.length_a   1.000
_cell.length_b   1.000
_cell.length_c   1.000
_cell.angle_alpha   90.00
_cell.angle_beta   90.00
_cell.angle_gamma   90.00
#
_symmetry.space_group_name_H-M   'P 1'
#
loop_
_entity.id
_entity.type
_entity.pdbx_description
1 polymer ?
#
loop_
_entity_poly.entity_id
_entity_poly.type
_entity_poly.pdbx_seq_one_letter_code
_entity_poly.pdbx_strand_id
1 'polypeptide(L)'
;MKPIRAAALATLLFATPALAHGPTRQKAEESVTVNAPPDKVWAVIANFHDMSWDPLVASTTGSGDNTLQSFRTLKLKSGGELSDDLEEYDPKGMTYATFLPHNDPKILPVTNLSTHLTVEPAPGGKSLVTWRAAFYRGDPNGNPPPDLNDDAAKAAMHAFMKGGLAGLTAKFPGS
;
A
#
# COMPACT_ATOMS: atom_id res chain seq x y z
N MET A 1 -64.30 -38.03 32.61
CA MET A 1 -63.47 -37.66 31.40
C MET A 1 -62.65 -36.46 31.78
N LYS A 2 -61.33 -36.63 31.86
CA LYS A 2 -60.37 -35.54 32.20
C LYS A 2 -59.81 -34.98 30.90
N PRO A 3 -59.73 -33.65 30.69
CA PRO A 3 -59.08 -33.08 29.49
C PRO A 3 -57.57 -33.13 29.60
N ILE A 4 -56.93 -33.64 28.56
CA ILE A 4 -55.46 -33.63 28.36
C ILE A 4 -55.07 -32.22 27.90
N ARG A 5 -54.31 -31.51 28.70
CA ARG A 5 -53.70 -30.22 28.29
C ARG A 5 -52.43 -30.50 27.53
N ALA A 6 -52.43 -30.25 26.24
CA ALA A 6 -51.22 -30.25 25.41
C ALA A 6 -50.41 -28.98 25.70
N ALA A 7 -49.22 -29.13 26.23
CA ALA A 7 -48.26 -28.03 26.38
C ALA A 7 -47.48 -27.90 25.07
N ALA A 8 -47.68 -26.81 24.37
CA ALA A 8 -46.84 -26.46 23.18
C ALA A 8 -45.51 -25.91 23.64
N LEU A 9 -44.43 -26.63 23.36
CA LEU A 9 -43.05 -26.21 23.60
C LEU A 9 -42.63 -25.27 22.46
N ALA A 10 -42.60 -23.97 22.72
CA ALA A 10 -42.12 -22.97 21.77
C ALA A 10 -40.58 -22.97 21.80
N THR A 11 -39.93 -23.51 20.76
CA THR A 11 -38.47 -23.45 20.58
C THR A 11 -38.13 -22.08 20.04
N LEU A 12 -37.55 -21.20 20.86
CA LEU A 12 -36.96 -19.94 20.42
C LEU A 12 -35.66 -20.25 19.69
N LEU A 13 -35.62 -20.11 18.37
CA LEU A 13 -34.42 -20.05 17.55
C LEU A 13 -33.75 -18.70 17.78
N PHE A 14 -32.69 -18.67 18.56
CA PHE A 14 -31.78 -17.51 18.63
C PHE A 14 -30.96 -17.46 17.34
N ALA A 15 -31.37 -16.63 16.39
CA ALA A 15 -30.52 -16.26 15.27
C ALA A 15 -29.40 -15.37 15.81
N THR A 16 -28.20 -15.93 15.92
CA THR A 16 -26.99 -15.12 16.18
C THR A 16 -26.75 -14.22 14.95
N PRO A 17 -26.66 -12.88 15.13
CA PRO A 17 -26.27 -12.02 14.01
C PRO A 17 -24.88 -12.44 13.54
N ALA A 18 -24.78 -12.95 12.33
CA ALA A 18 -23.50 -13.10 11.65
C ALA A 18 -22.98 -11.68 11.38
N LEU A 19 -22.03 -11.22 12.19
CA LEU A 19 -21.32 -9.98 11.94
C LEU A 19 -20.45 -10.22 10.70
N ALA A 20 -20.99 -9.92 9.55
CA ALA A 20 -20.20 -9.84 8.31
C ALA A 20 -19.28 -8.63 8.41
N HIS A 21 -18.12 -8.81 9.03
CA HIS A 21 -17.07 -7.80 9.02
C HIS A 21 -16.43 -7.78 7.63
N GLY A 22 -16.74 -6.74 6.86
CA GLY A 22 -16.00 -6.41 5.64
C GLY A 22 -14.51 -6.15 5.97
N PRO A 23 -13.65 -6.05 4.95
CA PRO A 23 -12.24 -5.78 5.16
C PRO A 23 -12.05 -4.44 5.87
N THR A 24 -11.18 -4.40 6.87
CA THR A 24 -10.78 -3.17 7.56
C THR A 24 -9.63 -2.52 6.80
N ARG A 25 -9.67 -1.18 6.67
CA ARG A 25 -8.55 -0.44 6.04
C ARG A 25 -7.30 -0.55 6.91
N GLN A 26 -6.27 -1.14 6.34
CA GLN A 26 -4.95 -1.32 6.95
C GLN A 26 -4.06 -0.13 6.64
N LYS A 27 -3.00 0.04 7.45
CA LYS A 27 -1.94 1.03 7.22
C LYS A 27 -0.59 0.36 7.37
N ALA A 28 0.39 0.84 6.60
CA ALA A 28 1.78 0.51 6.74
C ALA A 28 2.63 1.77 6.57
N GLU A 29 3.76 1.82 7.22
CA GLU A 29 4.75 2.90 7.11
C GLU A 29 6.14 2.30 7.17
N GLU A 30 7.00 2.72 6.24
CA GLU A 30 8.43 2.44 6.25
C GLU A 30 9.19 3.73 6.03
N SER A 31 10.33 3.84 6.67
CA SER A 31 11.20 4.99 6.50
C SER A 31 12.67 4.60 6.45
N VAL A 32 13.46 5.44 5.80
CA VAL A 32 14.90 5.25 5.69
C VAL A 32 15.62 6.59 5.80
N THR A 33 16.75 6.59 6.50
CA THR A 33 17.67 7.75 6.49
C THR A 33 18.63 7.59 5.33
N VAL A 34 18.63 8.58 4.42
CA VAL A 34 19.47 8.64 3.24
C VAL A 34 20.62 9.61 3.49
N ASN A 35 21.83 9.22 3.11
CA ASN A 35 23.05 10.02 3.33
C ASN A 35 23.25 11.11 2.26
N ALA A 36 22.24 11.96 2.08
CA ALA A 36 22.23 13.10 1.18
C ALA A 36 21.20 14.12 1.65
N PRO A 37 21.36 15.43 1.31
CA PRO A 37 20.40 16.46 1.64
C PRO A 37 19.08 16.28 0.87
N PRO A 38 17.94 16.80 1.39
CA PRO A 38 16.60 16.56 0.84
C PRO A 38 16.44 16.89 -0.63
N ASP A 39 17.01 17.99 -1.09
CA ASP A 39 16.97 18.40 -2.50
C ASP A 39 17.59 17.38 -3.45
N LYS A 40 18.67 16.72 -3.03
CA LYS A 40 19.34 15.68 -3.82
C LYS A 40 18.55 14.38 -3.84
N VAL A 41 17.93 14.00 -2.72
CA VAL A 41 17.09 12.81 -2.64
C VAL A 41 15.80 13.06 -3.42
N TRP A 42 15.16 14.22 -3.25
CA TRP A 42 13.97 14.59 -3.99
C TRP A 42 14.21 14.60 -5.50
N ALA A 43 15.35 15.13 -5.98
CA ALA A 43 15.68 15.13 -7.41
C ALA A 43 15.70 13.71 -8.03
N VAL A 44 15.91 12.67 -7.22
CA VAL A 44 15.89 11.27 -7.69
C VAL A 44 14.46 10.73 -7.77
N ILE A 45 13.57 11.12 -6.86
CA ILE A 45 12.24 10.52 -6.73
C ILE A 45 11.11 11.43 -7.23
N ALA A 46 11.39 12.71 -7.51
CA ALA A 46 10.39 13.69 -7.89
C ALA A 46 9.70 13.41 -9.23
N ASN A 47 10.34 12.71 -10.14
CA ASN A 47 9.72 12.32 -11.40
C ASN A 47 8.83 11.10 -11.17
N PHE A 48 7.51 11.31 -11.20
CA PHE A 48 6.51 10.26 -10.97
C PHE A 48 6.70 9.05 -11.90
N HIS A 49 7.14 9.28 -13.14
CA HIS A 49 7.36 8.22 -14.13
C HIS A 49 8.73 7.53 -14.02
N ASP A 50 9.64 8.01 -13.16
CA ASP A 50 10.95 7.39 -12.97
C ASP A 50 11.04 6.65 -11.64
N MET A 51 10.85 5.34 -11.70
CA MET A 51 11.04 4.42 -10.57
C MET A 51 12.39 3.67 -10.64
N SER A 52 13.37 4.18 -11.39
CA SER A 52 14.69 3.56 -11.51
C SER A 52 15.48 3.49 -10.19
N TRP A 53 15.04 4.24 -9.19
CA TRP A 53 15.55 4.21 -7.84
C TRP A 53 15.04 3.02 -7.02
N ASP A 54 13.90 2.44 -7.39
CA ASP A 54 13.31 1.28 -6.72
C ASP A 54 13.86 -0.02 -7.35
N PRO A 55 14.63 -0.82 -6.60
CA PRO A 55 15.25 -2.03 -7.14
C PRO A 55 14.24 -3.14 -7.46
N LEU A 56 12.98 -3.04 -7.01
CA LEU A 56 11.93 -4.00 -7.32
C LEU A 56 11.32 -3.75 -8.71
N VAL A 57 11.45 -2.54 -9.25
CA VAL A 57 10.89 -2.15 -10.55
C VAL A 57 11.88 -2.45 -11.67
N ALA A 58 11.41 -3.11 -12.73
CA ALA A 58 12.17 -3.40 -13.93
C ALA A 58 12.07 -2.26 -14.95
N SER A 59 10.88 -1.70 -15.12
CA SER A 59 10.60 -0.56 -16.01
C SER A 59 9.32 0.13 -15.59
N THR A 60 9.21 1.41 -15.98
CA THR A 60 8.01 2.21 -15.80
C THR A 60 7.54 2.71 -17.16
N THR A 61 6.23 2.65 -17.41
CA THR A 61 5.56 3.26 -18.55
C THR A 61 4.40 4.11 -18.05
N GLY A 62 3.90 5.03 -18.85
CA GLY A 62 2.76 5.86 -18.45
C GLY A 62 2.61 7.08 -19.32
N SER A 63 1.71 7.96 -18.94
CA SER A 63 1.45 9.24 -19.61
C SER A 63 1.17 10.36 -18.62
N GLY A 64 1.36 11.59 -19.09
CA GLY A 64 1.34 12.80 -18.31
C GLY A 64 2.72 13.08 -17.71
N ASP A 65 2.85 14.24 -17.11
CA ASP A 65 4.04 14.64 -16.36
C ASP A 65 3.75 14.48 -14.86
N ASN A 66 4.37 15.28 -14.00
CA ASN A 66 4.02 15.36 -12.58
C ASN A 66 2.74 16.18 -12.35
N THR A 67 1.69 15.92 -13.13
CA THR A 67 0.37 16.56 -13.00
C THR A 67 -0.63 15.56 -12.44
N LEU A 68 -1.64 16.07 -11.73
CA LEU A 68 -2.69 15.21 -11.16
C LEU A 68 -3.36 14.40 -12.26
N GLN A 69 -3.72 13.16 -11.94
CA GLN A 69 -4.29 12.15 -12.84
C GLN A 69 -3.31 11.62 -13.91
N SER A 70 -2.02 11.98 -13.85
CA SER A 70 -1.01 11.22 -14.60
C SER A 70 -0.99 9.79 -14.08
N PHE A 71 -0.87 8.83 -14.97
CA PHE A 71 -0.79 7.42 -14.60
C PHE A 71 0.55 6.80 -15.00
N ARG A 72 0.95 5.80 -14.25
CA ARG A 72 2.10 4.96 -14.59
C ARG A 72 1.77 3.49 -14.37
N THR A 73 2.47 2.63 -15.11
CA THR A 73 2.49 1.19 -14.90
C THR A 73 3.91 0.76 -14.57
N LEU A 74 4.06 0.14 -13.43
CA LEU A 74 5.32 -0.41 -12.92
C LEU A 74 5.39 -1.88 -13.28
N LYS A 75 6.35 -2.27 -14.11
CA LYS A 75 6.66 -3.69 -14.34
C LYS A 75 7.63 -4.16 -13.26
N LEU A 76 7.24 -5.14 -12.46
CA LEU A 76 8.06 -5.65 -11.37
C LEU A 76 9.07 -6.69 -11.87
N LYS A 77 10.25 -6.73 -11.25
CA LYS A 77 11.27 -7.77 -11.55
C LYS A 77 10.84 -9.17 -11.15
N SER A 78 9.96 -9.28 -10.14
CA SER A 78 9.32 -10.54 -9.73
C SER A 78 8.27 -11.04 -10.70
N GLY A 79 7.92 -10.23 -11.71
CA GLY A 79 6.81 -10.45 -12.63
C GLY A 79 5.54 -9.70 -12.20
N GLY A 80 4.67 -9.47 -13.18
CA GLY A 80 3.44 -8.70 -13.00
C GLY A 80 3.62 -7.19 -13.10
N GLU A 81 2.50 -6.50 -13.05
CA GLU A 81 2.43 -5.05 -13.23
C GLU A 81 1.51 -4.42 -12.18
N LEU A 82 1.87 -3.22 -11.72
CA LEU A 82 1.06 -2.37 -10.85
C LEU A 82 0.82 -1.04 -11.56
N SER A 83 -0.43 -0.57 -11.61
CA SER A 83 -0.76 0.71 -12.23
C SER A 83 -1.37 1.64 -11.20
N ASP A 84 -0.77 2.81 -11.03
CA ASP A 84 -1.23 3.83 -10.10
C ASP A 84 -1.34 5.21 -10.76
N ASP A 85 -2.22 6.03 -10.20
CA ASP A 85 -2.48 7.40 -10.60
C ASP A 85 -1.83 8.36 -9.59
N LEU A 86 -1.37 9.52 -10.08
CA LEU A 86 -0.84 10.59 -9.24
C LEU A 86 -2.01 11.42 -8.67
N GLU A 87 -2.20 11.39 -7.36
CA GLU A 87 -3.29 12.07 -6.65
C GLU A 87 -2.87 13.39 -6.02
N GLU A 88 -1.60 13.50 -5.65
CA GLU A 88 -1.02 14.71 -5.05
C GLU A 88 0.42 14.86 -5.52
N TYR A 89 0.85 16.12 -5.78
CA TYR A 89 2.24 16.43 -6.07
C TYR A 89 2.58 17.81 -5.52
N ASP A 90 3.42 17.86 -4.50
CA ASP A 90 3.95 19.11 -3.93
C ASP A 90 5.48 19.10 -3.97
N PRO A 91 6.09 19.71 -5.00
CA PRO A 91 7.55 19.78 -5.10
C PRO A 91 8.21 20.66 -4.04
N LYS A 92 7.48 21.59 -3.41
CA LYS A 92 7.99 22.42 -2.31
C LYS A 92 8.01 21.67 -1.00
N GLY A 93 6.97 20.90 -0.74
CA GLY A 93 6.89 19.98 0.41
C GLY A 93 7.67 18.69 0.18
N MET A 94 8.26 18.48 -1.01
CA MET A 94 8.98 17.25 -1.39
C MET A 94 8.16 15.99 -1.11
N THR A 95 6.92 15.98 -1.61
CA THR A 95 5.98 14.90 -1.38
C THR A 95 5.09 14.64 -2.60
N TYR A 96 4.65 13.39 -2.76
CA TYR A 96 3.57 13.03 -3.66
C TYR A 96 2.75 11.85 -3.11
N ALA A 97 1.50 11.76 -3.55
CA ALA A 97 0.61 10.66 -3.23
C ALA A 97 0.11 9.98 -4.50
N THR A 98 -0.12 8.66 -4.40
CA THR A 98 -0.63 7.86 -5.51
C THR A 98 -1.81 7.01 -5.07
N PHE A 99 -2.62 6.60 -6.05
CA PHE A 99 -3.72 5.68 -5.84
C PHE A 99 -3.70 4.56 -6.87
N LEU A 100 -3.75 3.33 -6.40
CA LEU A 100 -3.88 2.11 -7.19
C LEU A 100 -5.22 1.47 -6.83
N PRO A 101 -6.25 1.61 -7.69
CA PRO A 101 -7.59 1.12 -7.38
C PRO A 101 -7.68 -0.40 -7.41
N HIS A 102 -7.02 -1.02 -8.38
CA HIS A 102 -7.08 -2.46 -8.63
C HIS A 102 -5.71 -3.01 -9.02
N ASN A 103 -5.43 -4.23 -8.60
CA ASN A 103 -4.29 -5.02 -9.06
C ASN A 103 -4.64 -6.51 -8.95
N ASP A 104 -3.80 -7.37 -9.53
CA ASP A 104 -3.88 -8.81 -9.28
C ASP A 104 -3.35 -9.10 -7.86
N PRO A 105 -4.18 -9.65 -6.95
CA PRO A 105 -3.76 -9.96 -5.59
C PRO A 105 -2.61 -10.98 -5.50
N LYS A 106 -2.34 -11.71 -6.58
CA LYS A 106 -1.17 -12.59 -6.67
C LYS A 106 0.14 -11.84 -6.83
N ILE A 107 0.09 -10.58 -7.33
CA ILE A 107 1.26 -9.71 -7.46
C ILE A 107 1.49 -8.98 -6.15
N LEU A 108 0.44 -8.38 -5.60
CA LEU A 108 0.45 -7.69 -4.32
C LEU A 108 -0.91 -7.92 -3.65
N PRO A 109 -1.00 -8.57 -2.47
CA PRO A 109 -2.26 -9.01 -1.87
C PRO A 109 -3.04 -7.87 -1.18
N VAL A 110 -3.20 -6.75 -1.89
CA VAL A 110 -3.92 -5.56 -1.45
C VAL A 110 -4.86 -5.04 -2.54
N THR A 111 -5.84 -4.23 -2.14
CA THR A 111 -6.73 -3.48 -3.04
C THR A 111 -6.91 -2.06 -2.53
N ASN A 112 -7.32 -1.13 -3.42
CA ASN A 112 -7.53 0.28 -3.08
C ASN A 112 -6.34 0.88 -2.31
N LEU A 113 -5.14 0.70 -2.84
CA LEU A 113 -3.90 1.13 -2.24
C LEU A 113 -3.69 2.62 -2.51
N SER A 114 -3.67 3.42 -1.45
CA SER A 114 -3.14 4.79 -1.48
C SER A 114 -1.74 4.80 -0.90
N THR A 115 -0.80 5.48 -1.54
CA THR A 115 0.54 5.69 -0.98
C THR A 115 0.87 7.17 -0.87
N HIS A 116 1.78 7.50 0.04
CA HIS A 116 2.27 8.86 0.24
C HIS A 116 3.76 8.78 0.56
N LEU A 117 4.58 9.41 -0.25
CA LEU A 117 6.02 9.46 -0.12
C LEU A 117 6.45 10.89 0.18
N THR A 118 7.29 11.06 1.20
CA THR A 118 7.77 12.37 1.68
C THR A 118 9.27 12.32 1.92
N VAL A 119 9.97 13.41 1.61
CA VAL A 119 11.37 13.61 1.94
C VAL A 119 11.51 14.78 2.90
N GLU A 120 12.10 14.55 4.06
CA GLU A 120 12.28 15.54 5.10
C GLU A 120 13.78 15.68 5.49
N PRO A 121 14.21 16.85 6.00
CA PRO A 121 15.56 16.98 6.54
C PRO A 121 15.78 16.07 7.75
N ALA A 122 16.97 15.48 7.83
CA ALA A 122 17.43 14.73 8.99
C ALA A 122 18.78 15.27 9.50
N PRO A 123 19.15 15.00 10.75
CA PRO A 123 20.41 15.48 11.33
C PRO A 123 21.63 15.08 10.49
N GLY A 124 22.64 15.94 10.47
CA GLY A 124 23.90 15.70 9.76
C GLY A 124 23.80 15.89 8.23
N GLY A 125 22.87 16.73 7.75
CA GLY A 125 22.69 17.01 6.32
C GLY A 125 22.14 15.82 5.53
N LYS A 126 21.46 14.92 6.21
CA LYS A 126 20.81 13.74 5.66
C LYS A 126 19.33 14.00 5.38
N SER A 127 18.65 13.02 4.81
CA SER A 127 17.22 13.03 4.58
C SER A 127 16.55 11.85 5.26
N LEU A 128 15.36 12.07 5.79
CA LEU A 128 14.41 11.01 6.14
C LEU A 128 13.43 10.87 4.99
N VAL A 129 13.36 9.70 4.39
CA VAL A 129 12.34 9.36 3.39
C VAL A 129 11.33 8.46 4.06
N THR A 130 10.08 8.88 4.07
CA THR A 130 8.96 8.12 4.64
C THR A 130 7.98 7.73 3.54
N TRP A 131 7.64 6.46 3.47
CA TRP A 131 6.62 5.94 2.57
C TRP A 131 5.47 5.37 3.39
N ARG A 132 4.29 5.98 3.28
CA ARG A 132 3.06 5.55 3.95
C ARG A 132 2.13 4.88 2.96
N ALA A 133 1.39 3.90 3.43
CA ALA A 133 0.37 3.20 2.65
C ALA A 133 -0.91 3.01 3.47
N ALA A 134 -2.05 3.09 2.78
CA ALA A 134 -3.35 2.71 3.32
C ALA A 134 -4.09 1.87 2.27
N PHE A 135 -4.58 0.69 2.66
CA PHE A 135 -5.06 -0.34 1.72
C PHE A 135 -6.08 -1.26 2.39
N TYR A 136 -6.74 -2.07 1.59
CA TYR A 136 -7.50 -3.22 2.06
C TYR A 136 -6.78 -4.51 1.64
N ARG A 137 -7.09 -5.62 2.30
CA ARG A 137 -6.57 -6.94 1.92
C ARG A 137 -7.04 -7.37 0.54
N GLY A 138 -6.33 -8.32 -0.08
CA GLY A 138 -6.57 -8.77 -1.44
C GLY A 138 -7.90 -9.49 -1.65
N ASP A 139 -8.43 -10.19 -0.63
CA ASP A 139 -9.76 -10.79 -0.65
C ASP A 139 -10.73 -10.02 0.27
N PRO A 140 -11.81 -9.41 -0.26
CA PRO A 140 -12.78 -8.66 0.52
C PRO A 140 -13.74 -9.54 1.34
N ASN A 141 -13.76 -10.85 1.13
CA ASN A 141 -14.70 -11.76 1.78
C ASN A 141 -14.47 -11.86 3.29
N GLY A 142 -15.49 -12.25 4.04
CA GLY A 142 -15.42 -12.37 5.51
C GLY A 142 -14.47 -13.46 6.02
N ASN A 143 -14.12 -14.43 5.18
CA ASN A 143 -13.15 -15.50 5.50
C ASN A 143 -12.14 -15.64 4.37
N PRO A 144 -11.18 -14.70 4.25
CA PRO A 144 -10.17 -14.72 3.20
C PRO A 144 -9.20 -15.91 3.40
N PRO A 145 -8.62 -16.45 2.31
CA PRO A 145 -7.54 -17.40 2.43
C PRO A 145 -6.31 -16.76 3.10
N PRO A 146 -5.41 -17.55 3.71
CA PRO A 146 -4.28 -17.05 4.49
C PRO A 146 -3.35 -16.08 3.76
N ASP A 147 -3.18 -16.26 2.45
CA ASP A 147 -2.34 -15.44 1.57
C ASP A 147 -2.99 -14.13 1.11
N LEU A 148 -4.29 -13.94 1.36
CA LEU A 148 -5.05 -12.74 0.97
C LEU A 148 -5.74 -12.05 2.16
N ASN A 149 -5.39 -12.42 3.39
CA ASN A 149 -5.92 -11.84 4.63
C ASN A 149 -5.20 -10.53 5.01
N ASP A 150 -5.62 -9.90 6.11
CA ASP A 150 -5.05 -8.64 6.60
C ASP A 150 -3.57 -8.74 6.96
N ASP A 151 -3.12 -9.88 7.51
CA ASP A 151 -1.72 -10.07 7.90
C ASP A 151 -0.82 -10.29 6.69
N ALA A 152 -1.27 -11.04 5.69
CA ALA A 152 -0.57 -11.19 4.42
C ALA A 152 -0.45 -9.84 3.69
N ALA A 153 -1.52 -9.06 3.65
CA ALA A 153 -1.53 -7.72 3.05
C ALA A 153 -0.54 -6.78 3.74
N LYS A 154 -0.52 -6.73 5.07
CA LYS A 154 0.43 -5.92 5.85
C LYS A 154 1.87 -6.36 5.61
N ALA A 155 2.15 -7.66 5.71
CA ALA A 155 3.49 -8.19 5.51
C ALA A 155 4.02 -7.88 4.10
N ALA A 156 3.19 -8.05 3.07
CA ALA A 156 3.55 -7.74 1.69
C ALA A 156 3.82 -6.26 1.47
N MET A 157 2.99 -5.36 2.04
CA MET A 157 3.22 -3.91 1.93
C MET A 157 4.49 -3.45 2.62
N HIS A 158 4.78 -3.95 3.84
CA HIS A 158 6.04 -3.66 4.52
C HIS A 158 7.24 -4.14 3.69
N ALA A 159 7.19 -5.36 3.16
CA ALA A 159 8.27 -5.90 2.32
C ALA A 159 8.46 -5.09 1.03
N PHE A 160 7.37 -4.71 0.36
CA PHE A 160 7.40 -3.92 -0.86
C PHE A 160 8.03 -2.54 -0.63
N MET A 161 7.52 -1.77 0.34
CA MET A 161 8.02 -0.43 0.64
C MET A 161 9.47 -0.45 1.14
N LYS A 162 9.81 -1.38 2.04
CA LYS A 162 11.18 -1.54 2.55
C LYS A 162 12.16 -1.93 1.45
N GLY A 163 11.73 -2.83 0.56
CA GLY A 163 12.53 -3.24 -0.60
C GLY A 163 12.78 -2.08 -1.56
N GLY A 164 11.77 -1.27 -1.85
CA GLY A 164 11.90 -0.07 -2.68
C GLY A 164 12.83 0.98 -2.06
N LEU A 165 12.60 1.34 -0.80
CA LEU A 165 13.41 2.34 -0.08
C LEU A 165 14.90 1.93 0.03
N ALA A 166 15.24 0.65 0.01
CA ALA A 166 16.61 0.18 0.02
C ALA A 166 17.40 0.68 -1.20
N GLY A 167 16.75 0.94 -2.33
CA GLY A 167 17.39 1.51 -3.51
C GLY A 167 17.90 2.94 -3.29
N LEU A 168 17.23 3.72 -2.48
CA LEU A 168 17.69 5.08 -2.15
C LEU A 168 18.95 5.05 -1.31
N THR A 169 19.05 4.16 -0.33
CA THR A 169 20.28 4.02 0.46
C THR A 169 21.46 3.53 -0.39
N ALA A 170 21.19 2.67 -1.36
CA ALA A 170 22.21 2.20 -2.30
C ALA A 170 22.71 3.30 -3.26
N LYS A 171 21.82 4.23 -3.66
CA LYS A 171 22.19 5.39 -4.50
C LYS A 171 23.05 6.43 -3.76
N PHE A 172 22.89 6.54 -2.45
CA PHE A 172 23.59 7.51 -1.61
C PHE A 172 24.35 6.78 -0.48
N PRO A 173 25.40 6.02 -0.82
CA PRO A 173 26.17 5.27 0.17
C PRO A 173 26.81 6.23 1.17
N GLY A 174 26.86 5.82 2.44
CA GLY A 174 27.61 6.53 3.47
C GLY A 174 29.12 6.48 3.17
N SER A 175 29.80 7.58 3.37
CA SER A 175 31.27 7.64 3.38
C SER A 175 31.84 7.03 4.66
#